data_fad4d91ce81b93448c0610f07317a569
#
_entry.id   fad4d91ce81b93448c0610f07317a569
#
_cell.length_a   1.000
_cell.length_b   1.000
_cell.length_c   1.000
_cell.angle_alpha   90.00
_cell.angle_beta   90.00
_cell.angle_gamma   90.00
#
_symmetry.space_group_name_H-M   'P 1'
#
loop_
_entity.id
_entity.type
_entity.pdbx_description
1 polymer ?
#
loop_
_entity_poly.entity_id
_entity_poly.type
_entity_poly.pdbx_seq_one_letter_code
_entity_poly.pdbx_strand_id
1 'polypeptide(L)'
;TKLDIVEAAISASTKVIYCETVSNPLLEVADIAFLAKIAKKHNLKLVVDNTFSPLSVAPAQLGADIVIHSLTKFINGSSDTVGGVVCASQEFINALKNVNSGASMLFGPTMDSLRSASILKNLRNLHIRMKQHSYNTHYLADKFEKDGLKVVYPGLKSHPSYELYASMINKEYGFGGMMTLDVGS
;
A
#
# COMPACT_ATOMS: atom_id res chain seq x y z
N THR A 1 -7.91 8.81 -8.86
CA THR A 1 -7.92 7.79 -9.94
C THR A 1 -9.08 8.08 -10.88
N LYS A 2 -8.82 8.09 -12.19
CA LYS A 2 -9.88 8.22 -13.21
C LYS A 2 -10.50 6.83 -13.44
N LEU A 3 -11.50 6.50 -12.66
CA LEU A 3 -12.06 5.15 -12.56
C LEU A 3 -12.77 4.67 -13.83
N ASP A 4 -13.38 5.59 -14.57
CA ASP A 4 -13.97 5.38 -15.90
C ASP A 4 -12.93 4.92 -16.93
N ILE A 5 -11.73 5.48 -16.89
CA ILE A 5 -10.62 5.08 -17.77
C ILE A 5 -10.14 3.67 -17.42
N VAL A 6 -10.10 3.32 -16.11
CA VAL A 6 -9.69 1.97 -15.69
C VAL A 6 -10.65 0.93 -16.24
N GLU A 7 -11.96 1.15 -16.12
CA GLU A 7 -12.95 0.19 -16.62
C GLU A 7 -12.92 0.09 -18.16
N ALA A 8 -12.76 1.21 -18.85
CA ALA A 8 -12.66 1.22 -20.32
C ALA A 8 -11.40 0.51 -20.87
N ALA A 9 -10.33 0.40 -20.07
CA ALA A 9 -9.09 -0.28 -20.45
C ALA A 9 -9.16 -1.82 -20.28
N ILE A 10 -10.21 -2.36 -19.68
CA ILE A 10 -10.37 -3.81 -19.48
C ILE A 10 -10.65 -4.48 -20.82
N SER A 11 -9.89 -5.53 -21.12
CA SER A 11 -10.01 -6.37 -22.31
C SER A 11 -10.29 -7.83 -21.92
N ALA A 12 -10.58 -8.68 -22.91
CA ALA A 12 -10.77 -10.12 -22.71
C ALA A 12 -9.52 -10.83 -22.14
N SER A 13 -8.33 -10.27 -22.33
CA SER A 13 -7.07 -10.80 -21.80
C SER A 13 -6.73 -10.29 -20.40
N THR A 14 -7.41 -9.26 -19.89
CA THR A 14 -7.19 -8.72 -18.55
C THR A 14 -7.54 -9.76 -17.50
N LYS A 15 -6.65 -9.94 -16.52
CA LYS A 15 -6.84 -10.88 -15.38
C LYS A 15 -6.75 -10.20 -14.03
N VAL A 16 -6.04 -9.08 -13.97
CA VAL A 16 -5.70 -8.39 -12.72
C VAL A 16 -5.85 -6.90 -12.88
N ILE A 17 -6.41 -6.25 -11.87
CA ILE A 17 -6.24 -4.82 -11.62
C ILE A 17 -5.20 -4.69 -10.52
N TYR A 18 -4.14 -3.92 -10.77
CA TYR A 18 -3.10 -3.62 -9.80
C TYR A 18 -3.09 -2.13 -9.47
N CYS A 19 -3.00 -1.80 -8.19
CA CYS A 19 -2.80 -0.42 -7.76
C CYS A 19 -1.95 -0.34 -6.48
N GLU A 20 -1.38 0.82 -6.23
CA GLU A 20 -0.84 1.17 -4.93
C GLU A 20 -1.91 1.89 -4.11
N THR A 21 -1.97 1.66 -2.79
CA THR A 21 -2.88 2.41 -1.90
C THR A 21 -2.61 3.90 -1.99
N VAL A 22 -1.33 4.27 -1.93
CA VAL A 22 -0.79 5.62 -2.16
C VAL A 22 0.38 5.49 -3.11
N SER A 23 0.33 6.19 -4.23
CA SER A 23 1.33 6.06 -5.30
C SER A 23 2.64 6.75 -4.98
N ASN A 24 3.74 6.27 -5.59
CA ASN A 24 5.06 6.88 -5.55
C ASN A 24 5.42 7.43 -6.94
N PRO A 25 5.82 8.70 -7.10
CA PRO A 25 6.08 9.73 -6.06
C PRO A 25 4.93 10.72 -5.85
N LEU A 26 3.86 10.63 -6.62
CA LEU A 26 2.82 11.67 -6.69
C LEU A 26 1.84 11.63 -5.52
N LEU A 27 1.88 10.58 -4.70
CA LEU A 27 1.01 10.37 -3.54
C LEU A 27 -0.49 10.41 -3.86
N GLU A 28 -0.86 10.01 -5.09
CA GLU A 28 -2.25 9.79 -5.47
C GLU A 28 -2.83 8.61 -4.69
N VAL A 29 -4.08 8.73 -4.25
CA VAL A 29 -4.76 7.69 -3.48
C VAL A 29 -5.72 6.92 -4.38
N ALA A 30 -5.64 5.58 -4.33
CA ALA A 30 -6.55 4.71 -5.05
C ALA A 30 -7.88 4.54 -4.30
N ASP A 31 -9.01 4.64 -5.02
CA ASP A 31 -10.31 4.20 -4.50
C ASP A 31 -10.42 2.68 -4.58
N ILE A 32 -9.90 2.02 -3.55
CA ILE A 32 -9.81 0.56 -3.48
C ILE A 32 -11.20 -0.08 -3.53
N ALA A 33 -12.18 0.50 -2.82
CA ALA A 33 -13.53 -0.05 -2.76
C ALA A 33 -14.23 0.00 -4.13
N PHE A 34 -14.01 1.08 -4.90
CA PHE A 34 -14.56 1.17 -6.25
C PHE A 34 -13.83 0.24 -7.23
N LEU A 35 -12.49 0.16 -7.16
CA LEU A 35 -11.71 -0.77 -7.97
C LEU A 35 -12.10 -2.23 -7.68
N ALA A 36 -12.43 -2.57 -6.43
CA ALA A 36 -12.93 -3.89 -6.07
C ALA A 36 -14.29 -4.21 -6.74
N LYS A 37 -15.18 -3.22 -6.84
CA LYS A 37 -16.45 -3.38 -7.57
C LYS A 37 -16.22 -3.63 -9.06
N ILE A 38 -15.30 -2.87 -9.69
CA ILE A 38 -14.92 -3.09 -11.10
C ILE A 38 -14.32 -4.49 -11.28
N ALA A 39 -13.36 -4.87 -10.44
CA ALA A 39 -12.72 -6.18 -10.51
C ALA A 39 -13.76 -7.31 -10.42
N LYS A 40 -14.66 -7.23 -9.45
CA LYS A 40 -15.75 -8.21 -9.29
C LYS A 40 -16.69 -8.26 -10.49
N LYS A 41 -17.09 -7.11 -11.04
CA LYS A 41 -17.98 -7.01 -12.22
C LYS A 41 -17.39 -7.72 -13.43
N HIS A 42 -16.06 -7.63 -13.61
CA HIS A 42 -15.35 -8.21 -14.76
C HIS A 42 -14.64 -9.54 -14.43
N ASN A 43 -14.92 -10.14 -13.28
CA ASN A 43 -14.28 -11.39 -12.81
C ASN A 43 -12.75 -11.34 -12.82
N LEU A 44 -12.19 -10.20 -12.37
CA LEU A 44 -10.76 -9.94 -12.25
C LEU A 44 -10.33 -10.05 -10.79
N LYS A 45 -9.03 -10.19 -10.55
CA LYS A 45 -8.43 -10.07 -9.22
C LYS A 45 -7.95 -8.64 -8.98
N LEU A 46 -8.27 -8.09 -7.82
CA LEU A 46 -7.70 -6.82 -7.36
C LEU A 46 -6.48 -7.09 -6.48
N VAL A 47 -5.32 -6.62 -6.93
CA VAL A 47 -4.05 -6.65 -6.20
C VAL A 47 -3.72 -5.24 -5.74
N VAL A 48 -3.50 -5.07 -4.44
CA VAL A 48 -3.17 -3.76 -3.86
C VAL A 48 -1.81 -3.81 -3.19
N ASP A 49 -0.90 -2.98 -3.63
CA ASP A 49 0.35 -2.72 -2.92
C ASP A 49 0.08 -1.70 -1.79
N ASN A 50 0.19 -2.17 -0.56
CA ASN A 50 -0.06 -1.37 0.63
C ASN A 50 1.24 -0.98 1.37
N THR A 51 2.34 -0.92 0.64
CA THR A 51 3.67 -0.64 1.21
C THR A 51 3.72 0.68 1.97
N PHE A 52 3.07 1.74 1.47
CA PHE A 52 3.11 3.06 2.09
C PHE A 52 2.08 3.27 3.20
N SER A 53 1.11 2.36 3.33
CA SER A 53 0.02 2.51 4.29
C SER A 53 -0.16 1.29 5.22
N PRO A 54 0.95 0.62 5.68
CA PRO A 54 0.79 -0.50 6.60
C PRO A 54 0.10 -0.01 7.88
N LEU A 55 -0.87 -0.78 8.39
CA LEU A 55 -1.74 -0.46 9.52
C LEU A 55 -2.71 0.73 9.28
N SER A 56 -2.35 1.71 8.44
CA SER A 56 -3.21 2.85 8.14
C SER A 56 -4.40 2.45 7.28
N VAL A 57 -4.21 1.57 6.29
CA VAL A 57 -5.29 1.05 5.43
C VAL A 57 -5.30 -0.46 5.48
N ALA A 58 -6.50 -1.06 5.45
CA ALA A 58 -6.72 -2.51 5.36
C ALA A 58 -7.38 -2.87 4.01
N PRO A 59 -6.62 -2.99 2.90
CA PRO A 59 -7.20 -3.17 1.56
C PRO A 59 -8.09 -4.39 1.42
N ALA A 60 -7.81 -5.48 2.16
CA ALA A 60 -8.65 -6.68 2.15
C ALA A 60 -10.07 -6.40 2.67
N GLN A 61 -10.23 -5.51 3.65
CA GLN A 61 -11.55 -5.09 4.14
C GLN A 61 -12.30 -4.20 3.14
N LEU A 62 -11.57 -3.57 2.22
CA LEU A 62 -12.11 -2.75 1.13
C LEU A 62 -12.37 -3.56 -0.15
N GLY A 63 -12.11 -4.87 -0.12
CA GLY A 63 -12.43 -5.80 -1.20
C GLY A 63 -11.24 -6.20 -2.08
N ALA A 64 -10.01 -5.90 -1.71
CA ALA A 64 -8.83 -6.43 -2.41
C ALA A 64 -8.72 -7.95 -2.22
N ASP A 65 -8.46 -8.68 -3.31
CA ASP A 65 -8.24 -10.13 -3.27
C ASP A 65 -6.84 -10.47 -2.73
N ILE A 66 -5.86 -9.64 -3.08
CA ILE A 66 -4.45 -9.84 -2.76
C ILE A 66 -3.88 -8.51 -2.29
N VAL A 67 -3.19 -8.54 -1.16
CA VAL A 67 -2.46 -7.39 -0.63
C VAL A 67 -0.99 -7.73 -0.58
N ILE A 68 -0.15 -6.85 -1.08
CA ILE A 68 1.30 -7.00 -1.03
C ILE A 68 1.94 -5.86 -0.25
N HIS A 69 3.07 -6.16 0.37
CA HIS A 69 3.90 -5.15 1.02
C HIS A 69 5.38 -5.41 0.71
N SER A 70 6.12 -4.36 0.42
CA SER A 70 7.56 -4.40 0.58
C SER A 70 7.88 -4.38 2.07
N LEU A 71 8.37 -5.51 2.58
CA LEU A 71 8.87 -5.59 3.96
C LEU A 71 10.10 -4.70 4.18
N THR A 72 10.84 -4.41 3.11
CA THR A 72 12.01 -3.54 3.06
C THR A 72 11.74 -2.13 3.63
N LYS A 73 10.51 -1.63 3.51
CA LYS A 73 10.13 -0.26 3.84
C LYS A 73 9.67 -0.15 5.30
N PHE A 74 8.49 0.38 5.55
CA PHE A 74 7.98 0.66 6.90
C PHE A 74 7.91 -0.57 7.81
N ILE A 75 7.59 -1.75 7.28
CA ILE A 75 7.43 -2.96 8.10
C ILE A 75 8.74 -3.32 8.78
N ASN A 76 9.83 -3.43 8.04
CA ASN A 76 11.15 -3.64 8.63
C ASN A 76 11.67 -2.36 9.33
N GLY A 77 11.65 -1.21 8.62
CA GLY A 77 11.96 0.11 9.17
C GLY A 77 13.42 0.38 9.53
N SER A 78 14.33 -0.58 9.31
CA SER A 78 15.75 -0.48 9.68
C SER A 78 16.69 -0.36 8.48
N SER A 79 16.17 -0.41 7.25
CA SER A 79 16.94 -0.31 5.99
C SER A 79 18.06 -1.34 5.83
N ASP A 80 17.99 -2.47 6.54
CA ASP A 80 19.02 -3.51 6.62
C ASP A 80 18.61 -4.83 5.95
N THR A 81 17.37 -4.94 5.50
CA THR A 81 16.83 -6.19 4.95
C THR A 81 15.87 -5.92 3.81
N VAL A 82 15.98 -6.70 2.75
CA VAL A 82 15.06 -6.70 1.60
C VAL A 82 14.11 -7.88 1.70
N GLY A 83 12.82 -7.64 1.47
CA GLY A 83 11.81 -8.68 1.46
C GLY A 83 10.44 -8.18 1.02
N GLY A 84 9.55 -9.13 0.75
CA GLY A 84 8.16 -8.87 0.40
C GLY A 84 7.24 -9.87 1.07
N VAL A 85 5.97 -9.52 1.18
CA VAL A 85 4.92 -10.42 1.67
C VAL A 85 3.68 -10.31 0.78
N VAL A 86 3.07 -11.47 0.55
CA VAL A 86 1.77 -11.59 -0.12
C VAL A 86 0.76 -12.08 0.90
N CYS A 87 -0.32 -11.32 1.06
CA CYS A 87 -1.47 -11.65 1.90
C CYS A 87 -2.69 -11.87 1.00
N ALA A 88 -3.27 -13.06 1.07
CA ALA A 88 -4.43 -13.45 0.26
C ALA A 88 -5.21 -14.58 0.94
N SER A 89 -6.25 -15.11 0.26
CA SER A 89 -6.99 -16.27 0.75
C SER A 89 -6.08 -17.49 0.91
N GLN A 90 -6.44 -18.40 1.82
CA GLN A 90 -5.71 -19.66 2.02
C GLN A 90 -5.61 -20.48 0.73
N GLU A 91 -6.67 -20.48 -0.07
CA GLU A 91 -6.71 -21.16 -1.37
C GLU A 91 -5.64 -20.60 -2.31
N PHE A 92 -5.55 -19.27 -2.45
CA PHE A 92 -4.54 -18.62 -3.29
C PHE A 92 -3.11 -18.91 -2.79
N ILE A 93 -2.88 -18.83 -1.49
CA ILE A 93 -1.56 -19.13 -0.90
C ILE A 93 -1.19 -20.61 -1.10
N ASN A 94 -2.15 -21.52 -0.99
CA ASN A 94 -1.91 -22.95 -1.27
C ASN A 94 -1.57 -23.18 -2.75
N ALA A 95 -2.24 -22.49 -3.67
CA ALA A 95 -1.92 -22.55 -5.10
C ALA A 95 -0.50 -22.04 -5.39
N LEU A 96 -0.06 -20.95 -4.75
CA LEU A 96 1.32 -20.46 -4.87
C LEU A 96 2.38 -21.47 -4.40
N LYS A 97 2.04 -22.28 -3.39
CA LYS A 97 2.92 -23.29 -2.79
C LYS A 97 2.81 -24.68 -3.46
N ASN A 98 1.96 -24.85 -4.47
CA ASN A 98 1.80 -26.15 -5.15
C ASN A 98 3.14 -26.62 -5.71
N VAL A 99 3.50 -27.87 -5.42
CA VAL A 99 4.82 -28.44 -5.76
C VAL A 99 5.05 -28.48 -7.28
N ASN A 100 4.00 -28.70 -8.06
CA ASN A 100 4.13 -28.91 -9.50
C ASN A 100 3.92 -27.62 -10.34
N SER A 101 3.21 -26.64 -9.82
CA SER A 101 2.76 -25.48 -10.59
C SER A 101 2.81 -24.15 -9.83
N GLY A 102 3.11 -24.16 -8.54
CA GLY A 102 3.10 -22.96 -7.71
C GLY A 102 4.32 -22.08 -7.94
N ALA A 103 4.09 -20.78 -8.11
CA ALA A 103 5.16 -19.82 -8.36
C ALA A 103 6.23 -19.82 -7.26
N SER A 104 5.84 -20.01 -5.99
CA SER A 104 6.79 -20.08 -4.86
C SER A 104 7.70 -21.30 -4.94
N MET A 105 7.22 -22.39 -5.50
CA MET A 105 8.03 -23.60 -5.70
C MET A 105 8.93 -23.49 -6.93
N LEU A 106 8.38 -22.97 -8.03
CA LEU A 106 9.11 -22.89 -9.30
C LEU A 106 10.21 -21.84 -9.32
N PHE A 107 9.98 -20.69 -8.66
CA PHE A 107 10.92 -19.55 -8.64
C PHE A 107 11.75 -19.46 -7.36
N GLY A 108 11.39 -20.19 -6.31
CA GLY A 108 12.13 -20.25 -5.05
C GLY A 108 12.25 -18.94 -4.26
N PRO A 109 11.26 -18.01 -4.25
CA PRO A 109 11.33 -16.74 -3.53
C PRO A 109 11.10 -16.96 -2.02
N THR A 110 11.94 -17.77 -1.39
CA THR A 110 11.83 -18.09 0.04
C THR A 110 12.82 -17.26 0.83
N MET A 111 12.31 -16.53 1.82
CA MET A 111 13.16 -15.75 2.71
C MET A 111 13.90 -16.67 3.68
N ASP A 112 15.20 -16.42 3.86
CA ASP A 112 16.00 -17.17 4.85
C ASP A 112 15.59 -16.84 6.29
N SER A 113 16.01 -17.71 7.21
CA SER A 113 15.63 -17.63 8.61
C SER A 113 16.19 -16.39 9.34
N LEU A 114 17.38 -15.91 8.97
CA LEU A 114 18.01 -14.76 9.62
C LEU A 114 17.27 -13.47 9.25
N ARG A 115 16.98 -13.25 7.96
CA ARG A 115 16.16 -12.10 7.52
C ARG A 115 14.75 -12.16 8.09
N SER A 116 14.14 -13.36 8.12
CA SER A 116 12.81 -13.55 8.72
C SER A 116 12.79 -13.18 10.20
N ALA A 117 13.80 -13.60 10.96
CA ALA A 117 13.92 -13.26 12.38
C ALA A 117 14.13 -11.75 12.61
N SER A 118 14.96 -11.10 11.77
CA SER A 118 15.19 -9.66 11.83
C SER A 118 13.90 -8.88 11.58
N ILE A 119 13.19 -9.21 10.50
CA ILE A 119 11.91 -8.55 10.18
C ILE A 119 10.88 -8.78 11.30
N LEU A 120 10.77 -10.01 11.83
CA LEU A 120 9.84 -10.30 12.93
C LEU A 120 10.17 -9.48 14.18
N LYS A 121 11.45 -9.29 14.49
CA LYS A 121 11.90 -8.42 15.59
C LYS A 121 11.45 -6.98 15.36
N ASN A 122 11.67 -6.45 14.17
CA ASN A 122 11.36 -5.07 13.81
C ASN A 122 9.84 -4.80 13.65
N LEU A 123 9.07 -5.83 13.28
CA LEU A 123 7.61 -5.77 13.19
C LEU A 123 6.96 -5.44 14.55
N ARG A 124 7.56 -5.83 15.66
CA ARG A 124 6.99 -5.67 17.01
C ARG A 124 6.70 -4.21 17.39
N ASN A 125 7.45 -3.26 16.85
CA ASN A 125 7.27 -1.84 17.13
C ASN A 125 6.66 -1.06 15.95
N LEU A 126 6.20 -1.74 14.90
CA LEU A 126 5.61 -1.11 13.71
C LEU A 126 4.47 -0.14 14.09
N HIS A 127 3.60 -0.54 15.00
CA HIS A 127 2.46 0.26 15.43
C HIS A 127 2.88 1.61 16.05
N ILE A 128 3.97 1.64 16.83
CA ILE A 128 4.52 2.86 17.42
C ILE A 128 5.12 3.74 16.31
N ARG A 129 5.92 3.12 15.43
CA ARG A 129 6.60 3.85 14.34
C ARG A 129 5.60 4.47 13.37
N MET A 130 4.54 3.75 12.98
CA MET A 130 3.55 4.28 12.06
C MET A 130 2.80 5.49 12.63
N LYS A 131 2.43 5.45 13.91
CA LYS A 131 1.84 6.61 14.60
C LYS A 131 2.79 7.81 14.57
N GLN A 132 4.05 7.59 14.92
CA GLN A 132 5.05 8.67 14.97
C GLN A 132 5.36 9.20 13.58
N HIS A 133 5.49 8.35 12.56
CA HIS A 133 5.67 8.78 11.17
C HIS A 133 4.50 9.66 10.71
N SER A 134 3.26 9.23 10.95
CA SER A 134 2.09 10.01 10.56
C SER A 134 2.03 11.35 11.29
N TYR A 135 2.29 11.38 12.59
CA TYR A 135 2.34 12.62 13.38
C TYR A 135 3.41 13.58 12.85
N ASN A 136 4.64 13.11 12.67
CA ASN A 136 5.76 13.93 12.20
C ASN A 136 5.49 14.49 10.80
N THR A 137 4.99 13.63 9.89
CA THR A 137 4.72 14.03 8.50
C THR A 137 3.59 15.05 8.43
N HIS A 138 2.53 14.85 9.21
CA HIS A 138 1.42 15.81 9.26
C HIS A 138 1.89 17.16 9.80
N TYR A 139 2.66 17.16 10.89
CA TYR A 139 3.21 18.40 11.48
C TYR A 139 4.09 19.16 10.48
N LEU A 140 5.02 18.46 9.80
CA LEU A 140 5.91 19.09 8.83
C LEU A 140 5.16 19.57 7.59
N ALA A 141 4.21 18.77 7.07
CA ALA A 141 3.43 19.12 5.89
C ALA A 141 2.57 20.38 6.15
N ASP A 142 1.89 20.45 7.29
CA ASP A 142 1.11 21.61 7.70
C ASP A 142 1.97 22.88 7.83
N LYS A 143 3.17 22.72 8.43
CA LYS A 143 4.09 23.83 8.59
C LYS A 143 4.63 24.34 7.25
N PHE A 144 5.08 23.44 6.39
CA PHE A 144 5.61 23.79 5.06
C PHE A 144 4.54 24.42 4.18
N GLU A 145 3.29 23.93 4.23
CA GLU A 145 2.17 24.54 3.50
C GLU A 145 1.91 25.97 4.00
N LYS A 146 1.90 26.21 5.32
CA LYS A 146 1.75 27.54 5.93
C LYS A 146 2.89 28.49 5.59
N ASP A 147 4.10 27.96 5.42
CA ASP A 147 5.28 28.72 5.00
C ASP A 147 5.29 28.99 3.47
N GLY A 148 4.23 28.58 2.74
CA GLY A 148 4.04 28.85 1.31
C GLY A 148 4.75 27.84 0.37
N LEU A 149 5.27 26.74 0.89
CA LEU A 149 5.86 25.69 0.06
C LEU A 149 4.75 24.81 -0.56
N LYS A 150 5.01 24.32 -1.76
CA LYS A 150 4.10 23.41 -2.44
C LYS A 150 4.31 21.98 -1.92
N VAL A 151 3.38 21.53 -1.09
CA VAL A 151 3.41 20.24 -0.42
C VAL A 151 2.35 19.31 -1.01
N VAL A 152 2.70 18.05 -1.26
CA VAL A 152 1.75 16.99 -1.57
C VAL A 152 1.78 15.99 -0.41
N TYR A 153 0.69 15.94 0.33
CA TYR A 153 0.49 15.00 1.44
C TYR A 153 -0.99 14.65 1.59
N PRO A 154 -1.38 13.38 1.48
CA PRO A 154 -2.80 12.99 1.55
C PRO A 154 -3.48 13.30 2.88
N GLY A 155 -2.74 13.65 3.92
CA GLY A 155 -3.24 14.10 5.21
C GLY A 155 -3.56 15.58 5.31
N LEU A 156 -3.27 16.40 4.30
CA LEU A 156 -3.68 17.81 4.24
C LEU A 156 -5.04 17.94 3.58
N LYS A 157 -5.88 18.84 4.08
CA LYS A 157 -7.21 19.13 3.49
C LYS A 157 -7.12 19.71 2.07
N SER A 158 -6.00 20.29 1.71
CA SER A 158 -5.69 20.78 0.36
C SER A 158 -5.45 19.67 -0.65
N HIS A 159 -5.15 18.43 -0.19
CA HIS A 159 -4.91 17.33 -1.08
C HIS A 159 -6.22 16.84 -1.74
N PRO A 160 -6.24 16.65 -3.08
CA PRO A 160 -7.47 16.27 -3.81
C PRO A 160 -8.15 14.98 -3.33
N SER A 161 -7.36 14.05 -2.77
CA SER A 161 -7.86 12.76 -2.29
C SER A 161 -8.01 12.71 -0.76
N TYR A 162 -7.97 13.85 -0.05
CA TYR A 162 -8.04 13.86 1.42
C TYR A 162 -9.27 13.12 1.94
N GLU A 163 -10.47 13.47 1.45
CA GLU A 163 -11.74 12.87 1.93
C GLU A 163 -11.80 11.36 1.63
N LEU A 164 -11.36 10.96 0.43
CA LEU A 164 -11.27 9.56 0.06
C LEU A 164 -10.35 8.79 1.02
N TYR A 165 -9.14 9.31 1.23
CA TYR A 165 -8.16 8.65 2.09
C TYR A 165 -8.63 8.63 3.55
N ALA A 166 -9.19 9.73 4.05
CA ALA A 166 -9.75 9.83 5.40
C ALA A 166 -10.89 8.81 5.65
N SER A 167 -11.63 8.44 4.60
CA SER A 167 -12.69 7.42 4.69
C SER A 167 -12.15 5.98 4.81
N MET A 168 -10.92 5.74 4.37
CA MET A 168 -10.30 4.40 4.32
C MET A 168 -9.35 4.12 5.48
N ILE A 169 -8.82 5.16 6.13
CA ILE A 169 -7.76 4.98 7.13
C ILE A 169 -8.28 4.52 8.49
N ASN A 170 -7.45 3.74 9.17
CA ASN A 170 -7.54 3.58 10.61
C ASN A 170 -6.99 4.86 11.27
N LYS A 171 -7.86 5.63 11.91
CA LYS A 171 -7.53 6.92 12.54
C LYS A 171 -6.42 6.81 13.59
N GLU A 172 -6.23 5.63 14.18
CA GLU A 172 -5.18 5.39 15.15
C GLU A 172 -3.77 5.54 14.56
N TYR A 173 -3.60 5.20 13.26
CA TYR A 173 -2.31 5.26 12.56
C TYR A 173 -2.18 6.45 11.60
N GLY A 174 -3.30 7.16 11.34
CA GLY A 174 -3.32 8.38 10.55
C GLY A 174 -2.96 8.18 9.06
N PHE A 175 -2.47 9.25 8.45
CA PHE A 175 -2.31 9.38 6.99
C PHE A 175 -0.96 8.90 6.44
N GLY A 176 -0.12 8.25 7.28
CA GLY A 176 1.17 7.71 6.86
C GLY A 176 2.33 8.72 6.91
N GLY A 177 3.51 8.23 6.53
CA GLY A 177 4.80 8.89 6.73
C GLY A 177 5.46 9.42 5.45
N MET A 178 4.72 9.70 4.38
CA MET A 178 5.26 10.14 3.09
C MET A 178 4.65 11.47 2.67
N MET A 179 5.50 12.44 2.31
CA MET A 179 5.11 13.69 1.66
C MET A 179 6.10 14.03 0.55
N THR A 180 5.66 14.81 -0.42
CA THR A 180 6.50 15.36 -1.48
C THR A 180 6.54 16.87 -1.36
N LEU A 181 7.71 17.46 -1.53
CA LEU A 181 7.92 18.90 -1.59
C LEU A 181 8.39 19.28 -2.99
N ASP A 182 7.77 20.31 -3.55
CA ASP A 182 8.27 20.99 -4.73
C ASP A 182 9.16 22.15 -4.24
N VAL A 183 10.46 22.00 -4.44
CA VAL A 183 11.45 23.00 -3.99
C VAL A 183 11.81 24.02 -5.07
N GLY A 184 11.09 23.96 -6.21
CA GLY A 184 11.41 24.75 -7.38
C GLY A 184 12.66 24.21 -8.14
N SER A 185 12.79 24.57 -9.39
CA SER A 185 13.98 24.27 -10.23
C SER A 185 14.70 25.56 -10.57
#